data_d75d5af29b80d60b01bde46172dff50f
#
_entry.id   d75d5af29b80d60b01bde46172dff50f
#
_cell.length_a   1.000
_cell.length_b   1.000
_cell.length_c   1.000
_cell.angle_alpha   90.00
_cell.angle_beta   90.00
_cell.angle_gamma   90.00
#
_symmetry.space_group_name_H-M   'P 1'
#
loop_
_entity.id
_entity.type
_entity.pdbx_description
1 polymer ?
#
loop_
_entity_poly.entity_id
_entity_poly.type
_entity_poly.pdbx_seq_one_letter_code
_entity_poly.pdbx_strand_id
1 'polypeptide(L)'
;KGKPIDGLGNNYPDIKADVNGKPINPVSREYPRNYIETGISSIDALTTLIRGQKLPIFSGNGLPHDALAVQIARQAKIADDNGSDFAIVFAAIGVKNDVANYFKKAFSDSGVLEKVVMFLNLSNDPVTERIITPRAALTAAEYLAFTHNMHILVIMTDISSYAEALREVSSSKGEIPSRKGYPGYLYSDLASLYERAGMVKGKKGSVTQIPILTMPNDDITHPIPDLTGYI
;
A
#
# COMPACT_ATOMS: atom_id res chain seq x y z
N LYS A 1 -10.33 5.70 -12.63
CA LYS A 1 -11.49 6.58 -12.86
C LYS A 1 -12.10 7.11 -11.57
N GLY A 2 -11.71 6.60 -10.38
CA GLY A 2 -12.05 7.14 -9.07
C GLY A 2 -13.52 7.08 -8.65
N LYS A 3 -14.36 6.38 -9.42
CA LYS A 3 -15.76 6.19 -9.04
C LYS A 3 -15.90 4.96 -8.16
N PRO A 4 -16.79 5.00 -7.14
CA PRO A 4 -17.13 3.82 -6.37
C PRO A 4 -17.65 2.69 -7.26
N ILE A 5 -17.27 1.47 -6.94
CA ILE A 5 -17.71 0.25 -7.65
C ILE A 5 -18.51 -0.71 -6.75
N ASP A 6 -18.84 -0.25 -5.55
CA ASP A 6 -19.59 -0.96 -4.52
C ASP A 6 -21.11 -0.96 -4.73
N GLY A 7 -21.61 -0.18 -5.70
CA GLY A 7 -23.04 -0.03 -5.96
C GLY A 7 -23.78 0.92 -5.00
N LEU A 8 -23.08 1.55 -4.06
CA LEU A 8 -23.68 2.43 -3.05
C LEU A 8 -23.89 3.89 -3.54
N GLY A 9 -23.55 4.18 -4.79
CA GLY A 9 -23.71 5.49 -5.39
C GLY A 9 -22.42 6.33 -5.41
N ASN A 10 -22.54 7.62 -5.70
CA ASN A 10 -21.38 8.50 -5.77
C ASN A 10 -20.99 9.02 -4.39
N ASN A 11 -19.72 8.93 -4.06
CA ASN A 11 -19.16 9.65 -2.91
C ASN A 11 -19.05 11.13 -3.24
N TYR A 12 -19.50 11.98 -2.33
CA TYR A 12 -19.32 13.43 -2.41
C TYR A 12 -18.09 13.78 -1.56
N PRO A 13 -16.98 14.20 -2.18
CA PRO A 13 -15.76 14.49 -1.46
C PRO A 13 -15.89 15.80 -0.67
N ASP A 14 -15.53 15.77 0.59
CA ASP A 14 -15.43 16.96 1.45
C ASP A 14 -14.18 17.78 1.13
N ILE A 15 -13.11 17.11 0.73
CA ILE A 15 -11.80 17.72 0.47
C ILE A 15 -11.23 17.22 -0.86
N LYS A 16 -10.57 18.13 -1.58
CA LYS A 16 -9.74 17.80 -2.75
C LYS A 16 -8.27 17.80 -2.33
N ALA A 17 -7.55 16.74 -2.63
CA ALA A 17 -6.13 16.60 -2.33
C ALA A 17 -5.35 16.17 -3.57
N ASP A 18 -4.07 16.54 -3.64
CA ASP A 18 -3.15 16.05 -4.65
C ASP A 18 -2.80 14.58 -4.36
N VAL A 19 -3.05 13.69 -5.33
CA VAL A 19 -2.75 12.27 -5.22
C VAL A 19 -1.25 11.97 -5.08
N ASN A 20 -0.39 12.85 -5.56
CA ASN A 20 1.05 12.69 -5.40
C ASN A 20 1.46 12.78 -3.93
N GLY A 21 0.72 13.55 -3.14
CA GLY A 21 1.03 13.73 -1.74
C GLY A 21 2.43 14.30 -1.49
N LYS A 22 2.86 14.23 -0.26
CA LYS A 22 4.25 14.59 0.11
C LYS A 22 4.75 13.61 1.18
N PRO A 23 6.04 13.23 1.13
CA PRO A 23 6.68 12.54 2.23
C PRO A 23 6.51 13.34 3.52
N ILE A 24 6.32 12.64 4.64
CA ILE A 24 6.20 13.30 5.94
C ILE A 24 7.54 13.95 6.28
N ASN A 25 7.52 15.24 6.58
CA ASN A 25 8.73 15.95 6.98
C ASN A 25 9.36 15.27 8.21
N PRO A 26 10.66 14.93 8.19
CA PRO A 26 11.34 14.27 9.30
C PRO A 26 11.19 14.97 10.64
N VAL A 27 11.21 16.30 10.65
CA VAL A 27 11.04 17.10 11.89
C VAL A 27 9.62 16.96 12.47
N SER A 28 8.63 16.75 11.63
CA SER A 28 7.24 16.56 12.03
C SER A 28 6.91 15.13 12.43
N ARG A 29 7.82 14.17 12.22
CA ARG A 29 7.60 12.78 12.60
C ARG A 29 7.59 12.61 14.10
N GLU A 30 6.64 11.84 14.58
CA GLU A 30 6.66 11.33 15.95
C GLU A 30 7.34 9.96 15.97
N TYR A 31 8.02 9.67 17.07
CA TYR A 31 8.69 8.38 17.22
C TYR A 31 7.63 7.26 17.32
N PRO A 32 7.70 6.22 16.48
CA PRO A 32 6.73 5.11 16.51
C PRO A 32 6.82 4.38 17.86
N ARG A 33 5.67 4.05 18.42
CA ARG A 33 5.61 3.32 19.68
C ARG A 33 4.62 2.19 19.55
N ASN A 34 3.75 1.80 19.84
CA ASN A 34 2.74 0.76 19.78
C ASN A 34 2.77 -0.07 18.48
N TYR A 35 2.39 -1.29 18.54
CA TYR A 35 2.43 -2.20 17.40
C TYR A 35 1.03 -2.58 16.89
N ILE A 36 1.01 -3.11 15.67
CA ILE A 36 -0.16 -3.71 15.05
C ILE A 36 0.07 -5.22 15.07
N GLU A 37 -0.86 -5.96 15.65
CA GLU A 37 -0.89 -7.41 15.53
C GLU A 37 -1.39 -7.78 14.14
N THR A 38 -0.58 -8.48 13.37
CA THR A 38 -0.95 -8.93 12.02
C THR A 38 -1.65 -10.28 12.03
N GLY A 39 -1.55 -11.02 13.11
CA GLY A 39 -2.01 -12.40 13.24
C GLY A 39 -1.10 -13.42 12.57
N ILE A 40 0.07 -12.99 12.07
CA ILE A 40 1.10 -13.84 11.49
C ILE A 40 2.25 -13.95 12.49
N SER A 41 2.42 -15.11 13.11
CA SER A 41 3.36 -15.30 14.21
C SER A 41 4.81 -14.94 13.87
N SER A 42 5.26 -15.21 12.67
CA SER A 42 6.60 -14.84 12.22
C SER A 42 6.79 -13.32 12.10
N ILE A 43 5.78 -12.59 11.67
CA ILE A 43 5.82 -11.12 11.61
C ILE A 43 5.75 -10.57 13.03
N ASP A 44 4.76 -10.98 13.80
CA ASP A 44 4.49 -10.42 15.13
C ASP A 44 5.62 -10.68 16.12
N ALA A 45 6.31 -11.84 15.99
CA ALA A 45 7.40 -12.22 16.90
C ALA A 45 8.80 -11.74 16.46
N LEU A 46 9.09 -11.71 15.15
CA LEU A 46 10.44 -11.46 14.65
C LEU A 46 10.63 -10.09 13.98
N THR A 47 9.60 -9.58 13.33
CA THR A 47 9.62 -8.32 12.57
C THR A 47 8.42 -7.46 12.90
N THR A 48 8.11 -7.34 14.18
CA THR A 48 6.92 -6.67 14.70
C THR A 48 6.59 -5.36 13.97
N LEU A 49 5.37 -5.27 13.46
CA LEU A 49 4.89 -4.10 12.72
C LEU A 49 4.51 -2.99 13.70
N ILE A 50 5.27 -1.91 13.72
CA ILE A 50 5.02 -0.78 14.60
C ILE A 50 4.19 0.28 13.86
N ARG A 51 3.25 0.91 14.57
CA ARG A 51 2.39 1.95 13.99
C ARG A 51 3.23 3.09 13.38
N GLY A 52 2.90 3.47 12.15
CA GLY A 52 3.61 4.51 11.43
C GLY A 52 4.89 4.04 10.74
N GLN A 53 5.16 2.75 10.72
CA GLN A 53 6.27 2.17 9.97
C GLN A 53 5.82 1.54 8.65
N LYS A 54 6.78 1.22 7.82
CA LYS A 54 6.64 0.42 6.61
C LYS A 54 7.36 -0.91 6.80
N LEU A 55 6.69 -2.00 6.44
CA LEU A 55 7.24 -3.35 6.45
C LEU A 55 7.05 -3.98 5.08
N PRO A 56 8.03 -3.90 4.18
CA PRO A 56 7.92 -4.52 2.87
C PRO A 56 8.00 -6.05 2.98
N ILE A 57 7.17 -6.74 2.21
CA ILE A 57 7.20 -8.19 2.05
C ILE A 57 7.76 -8.54 0.68
N PHE A 58 8.86 -9.26 0.64
CA PHE A 58 9.48 -9.76 -0.58
C PHE A 58 9.00 -11.19 -0.82
N SER A 59 8.19 -11.36 -1.88
CA SER A 59 7.64 -12.66 -2.24
C SER A 59 8.46 -13.30 -3.34
N GLY A 60 8.77 -14.57 -3.17
CA GLY A 60 9.33 -15.39 -4.24
C GLY A 60 8.26 -15.70 -5.32
N ASN A 61 8.73 -16.13 -6.49
CA ASN A 61 7.86 -16.45 -7.60
C ASN A 61 6.92 -17.64 -7.25
N GLY A 62 5.62 -17.46 -7.50
CA GLY A 62 4.62 -18.50 -7.24
C GLY A 62 4.22 -18.69 -5.77
N LEU A 63 4.76 -17.90 -4.84
CA LEU A 63 4.33 -17.93 -3.44
C LEU A 63 2.97 -17.23 -3.26
N PRO A 64 2.14 -17.69 -2.30
CA PRO A 64 0.77 -17.19 -2.12
C PRO A 64 0.72 -15.86 -1.34
N HIS A 65 1.42 -14.82 -1.83
CA HIS A 65 1.47 -13.51 -1.19
C HIS A 65 0.11 -12.81 -1.12
N ASP A 66 -0.78 -13.08 -2.07
CA ASP A 66 -2.14 -12.56 -2.07
C ASP A 66 -2.96 -13.13 -0.90
N ALA A 67 -2.80 -14.43 -0.62
CA ALA A 67 -3.43 -15.06 0.53
C ALA A 67 -2.89 -14.51 1.85
N LEU A 68 -1.58 -14.23 1.92
CA LEU A 68 -0.95 -13.59 3.08
C LEU A 68 -1.51 -12.17 3.28
N ALA A 69 -1.63 -11.37 2.20
CA ALA A 69 -2.19 -10.02 2.25
C ALA A 69 -3.64 -10.03 2.79
N VAL A 70 -4.47 -10.95 2.31
CA VAL A 70 -5.84 -11.12 2.78
C VAL A 70 -5.88 -11.55 4.24
N GLN A 71 -5.03 -12.49 4.64
CA GLN A 71 -4.98 -12.96 6.02
C GLN A 71 -4.60 -11.83 6.97
N ILE A 72 -3.59 -11.02 6.64
CA ILE A 72 -3.22 -9.84 7.43
C ILE A 72 -4.41 -8.86 7.50
N ALA A 73 -5.04 -8.54 6.37
CA ALA A 73 -6.18 -7.64 6.34
C ALA A 73 -7.36 -8.11 7.20
N ARG A 74 -7.58 -9.42 7.30
CA ARG A 74 -8.65 -9.99 8.12
C ARG A 74 -8.35 -10.01 9.60
N GLN A 75 -7.10 -10.16 9.98
CA GLN A 75 -6.66 -10.42 11.36
C GLN A 75 -6.04 -9.19 12.02
N ALA A 76 -5.59 -8.21 11.23
CA ALA A 76 -4.89 -7.04 11.77
C ALA A 76 -5.74 -6.27 12.78
N LYS A 77 -5.14 -5.98 13.92
CA LYS A 77 -5.73 -5.18 15.00
C LYS A 77 -4.66 -4.40 15.75
N ILE A 78 -5.09 -3.35 16.42
CA ILE A 78 -4.23 -2.59 17.33
C ILE A 78 -4.14 -3.34 18.66
N ALA A 79 -2.92 -3.50 19.18
CA ALA A 79 -2.68 -4.21 20.43
C ALA A 79 -3.30 -3.48 21.65
N ASP A 80 -3.23 -2.16 21.65
CA ASP A 80 -3.82 -1.31 22.70
C ASP A 80 -5.16 -0.75 22.21
N ASP A 81 -6.24 -1.49 22.39
CA ASP A 81 -7.59 -1.05 22.02
C ASP A 81 -8.15 -0.07 23.07
N ASN A 82 -7.63 1.15 23.07
CA ASN A 82 -8.15 2.26 23.87
C ASN A 82 -9.30 3.00 23.17
N GLY A 83 -10.06 2.30 22.32
CA GLY A 83 -11.15 2.91 21.53
C GLY A 83 -10.65 3.75 20.35
N SER A 84 -9.45 3.48 19.88
CA SER A 84 -8.91 4.14 18.68
C SER A 84 -9.48 3.49 17.42
N ASP A 85 -10.00 4.30 16.50
CA ASP A 85 -10.53 3.81 15.24
C ASP A 85 -9.41 3.23 14.37
N PHE A 86 -9.59 1.99 13.91
CA PHE A 86 -8.67 1.28 13.03
C PHE A 86 -9.37 0.92 11.73
N ALA A 87 -8.71 1.18 10.60
CA ALA A 87 -9.20 0.78 9.28
C ALA A 87 -8.03 0.36 8.38
N ILE A 88 -8.39 -0.32 7.30
CA ILE A 88 -7.44 -0.84 6.32
C ILE A 88 -7.72 -0.18 4.98
N VAL A 89 -6.67 0.25 4.32
CA VAL A 89 -6.70 0.64 2.91
C VAL A 89 -5.96 -0.41 2.11
N PHE A 90 -6.68 -1.10 1.23
CA PHE A 90 -6.14 -2.19 0.43
C PHE A 90 -6.02 -1.74 -1.03
N ALA A 91 -4.80 -1.69 -1.56
CA ALA A 91 -4.53 -1.34 -2.94
C ALA A 91 -4.06 -2.57 -3.73
N ALA A 92 -4.91 -3.07 -4.61
CA ALA A 92 -4.56 -4.12 -5.57
C ALA A 92 -4.13 -3.47 -6.89
N ILE A 93 -2.89 -3.71 -7.30
CA ILE A 93 -2.20 -2.99 -8.37
C ILE A 93 -1.87 -3.96 -9.51
N GLY A 94 -2.53 -3.82 -10.65
CA GLY A 94 -2.30 -4.64 -11.83
C GLY A 94 -2.66 -6.13 -11.65
N VAL A 95 -3.64 -6.43 -10.81
CA VAL A 95 -4.04 -7.82 -10.50
C VAL A 95 -4.94 -8.40 -11.58
N LYS A 96 -4.92 -9.72 -11.72
CA LYS A 96 -5.83 -10.44 -12.61
C LYS A 96 -7.26 -10.42 -12.06
N ASN A 97 -8.26 -10.63 -12.93
CA ASN A 97 -9.68 -10.63 -12.54
C ASN A 97 -10.02 -11.69 -11.49
N ASP A 98 -9.43 -12.87 -11.57
CA ASP A 98 -9.61 -13.95 -10.59
C ASP A 98 -9.08 -13.56 -9.21
N VAL A 99 -7.92 -12.94 -9.14
CA VAL A 99 -7.33 -12.42 -7.90
C VAL A 99 -8.18 -11.28 -7.32
N ALA A 100 -8.67 -10.38 -8.18
CA ALA A 100 -9.56 -9.31 -7.74
C ALA A 100 -10.87 -9.85 -7.14
N ASN A 101 -11.46 -10.87 -7.77
CA ASN A 101 -12.66 -11.53 -7.27
C ASN A 101 -12.37 -12.29 -5.96
N TYR A 102 -11.19 -12.90 -5.84
CA TYR A 102 -10.73 -13.52 -4.61
C TYR A 102 -10.68 -12.51 -3.46
N PHE A 103 -10.09 -11.33 -3.67
CA PHE A 103 -10.05 -10.29 -2.64
C PHE A 103 -11.46 -9.83 -2.22
N LYS A 104 -12.31 -9.51 -3.19
CA LYS A 104 -13.70 -9.09 -2.92
C LYS A 104 -14.46 -10.14 -2.10
N LYS A 105 -14.39 -11.40 -2.52
CA LYS A 105 -15.06 -12.50 -1.84
C LYS A 105 -14.52 -12.71 -0.44
N ALA A 106 -13.20 -12.75 -0.28
CA ALA A 106 -12.55 -12.99 0.99
C ALA A 106 -12.89 -11.90 2.04
N PHE A 107 -12.96 -10.63 1.64
CA PHE A 107 -13.34 -9.54 2.54
C PHE A 107 -14.84 -9.54 2.84
N SER A 108 -15.69 -9.87 1.87
CA SER A 108 -17.14 -10.01 2.08
C SER A 108 -17.46 -11.16 3.04
N ASP A 109 -16.88 -12.34 2.79
CA ASP A 109 -17.15 -13.56 3.58
C ASP A 109 -16.64 -13.44 5.03
N SER A 110 -15.61 -12.64 5.25
CA SER A 110 -15.02 -12.44 6.58
C SER A 110 -15.68 -11.31 7.39
N GLY A 111 -16.60 -10.55 6.80
CA GLY A 111 -17.25 -9.42 7.48
C GLY A 111 -16.33 -8.22 7.77
N VAL A 112 -15.11 -8.20 7.24
CA VAL A 112 -14.17 -7.06 7.43
C VAL A 112 -14.37 -5.95 6.41
N LEU A 113 -15.26 -6.12 5.45
CA LEU A 113 -15.50 -5.16 4.38
C LEU A 113 -15.85 -3.76 4.90
N GLU A 114 -16.51 -3.66 6.05
CA GLU A 114 -16.87 -2.40 6.70
C GLU A 114 -15.64 -1.60 7.19
N LYS A 115 -14.50 -2.28 7.37
CA LYS A 115 -13.23 -1.67 7.83
C LYS A 115 -12.20 -1.54 6.71
N VAL A 116 -12.55 -1.92 5.48
CA VAL A 116 -11.62 -1.96 4.35
C VAL A 116 -12.06 -0.99 3.26
N VAL A 117 -11.20 -0.04 2.92
CA VAL A 117 -11.32 0.76 1.69
C VAL A 117 -10.45 0.12 0.63
N MET A 118 -11.06 -0.36 -0.46
CA MET A 118 -10.36 -1.08 -1.52
C MET A 118 -10.17 -0.21 -2.76
N PHE A 119 -8.91 -0.09 -3.20
CA PHE A 119 -8.54 0.45 -4.50
C PHE A 119 -8.14 -0.68 -5.42
N LEU A 120 -8.80 -0.82 -6.54
CA LEU A 120 -8.66 -1.94 -7.42
C LEU A 120 -8.26 -1.50 -8.82
N ASN A 121 -7.08 -1.92 -9.25
CA ASN A 121 -6.59 -1.79 -10.63
C ASN A 121 -6.34 -3.18 -11.21
N LEU A 122 -6.97 -3.45 -12.32
CA LEU A 122 -6.84 -4.72 -13.02
C LEU A 122 -5.66 -4.71 -14.00
N SER A 123 -5.19 -5.89 -14.36
CA SER A 123 -4.08 -6.05 -15.30
C SER A 123 -4.40 -5.52 -16.71
N ASN A 124 -5.66 -5.48 -17.08
CA ASN A 124 -6.16 -4.95 -18.36
C ASN A 124 -6.58 -3.45 -18.29
N ASP A 125 -6.48 -2.81 -17.13
CA ASP A 125 -6.69 -1.38 -17.02
C ASP A 125 -5.49 -0.59 -17.59
N PRO A 126 -5.71 0.68 -17.99
CA PRO A 126 -4.64 1.54 -18.50
C PRO A 126 -3.47 1.67 -17.50
N VAL A 127 -2.24 1.67 -18.02
CA VAL A 127 -1.01 1.77 -17.23
C VAL A 127 -0.97 3.01 -16.35
N THR A 128 -1.50 4.12 -16.83
CA THR A 128 -1.60 5.36 -16.05
C THR A 128 -2.49 5.24 -14.82
N GLU A 129 -3.57 4.47 -14.91
CA GLU A 129 -4.43 4.18 -13.75
C GLU A 129 -3.68 3.32 -12.72
N ARG A 130 -2.81 2.41 -13.19
CA ARG A 130 -1.94 1.59 -12.32
C ARG A 130 -0.97 2.43 -11.50
N ILE A 131 -0.37 3.45 -12.10
CA ILE A 131 0.52 4.39 -11.40
C ILE A 131 -0.23 5.24 -10.36
N ILE A 132 -1.48 5.61 -10.65
CA ILE A 132 -2.28 6.44 -9.76
C ILE A 132 -2.83 5.63 -8.56
N THR A 133 -3.10 4.35 -8.72
CA THR A 133 -3.78 3.51 -7.71
C THR A 133 -3.13 3.55 -6.33
N PRO A 134 -1.83 3.28 -6.13
CA PRO A 134 -1.22 3.35 -4.81
C PRO A 134 -1.18 4.78 -4.25
N ARG A 135 -1.05 5.79 -5.12
CA ARG A 135 -1.05 7.20 -4.72
C ARG A 135 -2.42 7.62 -4.20
N ALA A 136 -3.49 7.24 -4.88
CA ALA A 136 -4.86 7.49 -4.44
C ALA A 136 -5.17 6.77 -3.12
N ALA A 137 -4.74 5.52 -2.97
CA ALA A 137 -4.89 4.75 -1.75
C ALA A 137 -4.19 5.43 -0.56
N LEU A 138 -2.95 5.87 -0.74
CA LEU A 138 -2.20 6.58 0.30
C LEU A 138 -2.82 7.93 0.64
N THR A 139 -3.35 8.66 -0.35
CA THR A 139 -4.04 9.94 -0.11
C THR A 139 -5.31 9.74 0.72
N ALA A 140 -6.08 8.70 0.44
CA ALA A 140 -7.24 8.34 1.27
C ALA A 140 -6.81 7.92 2.69
N ALA A 141 -5.74 7.14 2.81
CA ALA A 141 -5.19 6.74 4.10
C ALA A 141 -4.73 7.93 4.94
N GLU A 142 -4.03 8.89 4.34
CA GLU A 142 -3.59 10.13 5.01
C GLU A 142 -4.78 10.98 5.47
N TYR A 143 -5.82 11.07 4.65
CA TYR A 143 -7.04 11.78 5.03
C TYR A 143 -7.69 11.16 6.27
N LEU A 144 -7.90 9.86 6.27
CA LEU A 144 -8.47 9.13 7.40
C LEU A 144 -7.58 9.25 8.64
N ALA A 145 -6.27 9.10 8.48
CA ALA A 145 -5.32 9.13 9.58
C ALA A 145 -5.18 10.52 10.20
N PHE A 146 -4.95 11.55 9.38
CA PHE A 146 -4.55 12.86 9.89
C PHE A 146 -5.69 13.87 10.03
N THR A 147 -6.86 13.60 9.42
CA THR A 147 -8.05 14.43 9.58
C THR A 147 -9.02 13.79 10.58
N HIS A 148 -9.21 12.48 10.50
CA HIS A 148 -10.12 11.75 11.37
C HIS A 148 -9.44 11.05 12.56
N ASN A 149 -8.11 11.18 12.69
CA ASN A 149 -7.30 10.59 13.77
C ASN A 149 -7.37 9.06 13.86
N MET A 150 -7.59 8.38 12.74
CA MET A 150 -7.66 6.93 12.67
C MET A 150 -6.26 6.31 12.54
N HIS A 151 -6.11 5.06 12.95
CA HIS A 151 -4.92 4.28 12.64
C HIS A 151 -5.18 3.47 11.38
N ILE A 152 -4.43 3.77 10.32
CA ILE A 152 -4.64 3.16 9.00
C ILE A 152 -3.49 2.23 8.66
N LEU A 153 -3.84 0.97 8.34
CA LEU A 153 -2.93 0.01 7.74
C LEU A 153 -3.15 -0.02 6.22
N VAL A 154 -2.14 0.37 5.46
CA VAL A 154 -2.17 0.33 4.01
C VAL A 154 -1.45 -0.91 3.52
N ILE A 155 -2.16 -1.80 2.82
CA ILE A 155 -1.59 -2.98 2.18
C ILE A 155 -1.60 -2.74 0.67
N MET A 156 -0.45 -2.85 0.04
CA MET A 156 -0.28 -2.62 -1.41
C MET A 156 0.28 -3.87 -2.07
N THR A 157 -0.45 -4.47 -2.99
CA THR A 157 -0.04 -5.64 -3.77
C THR A 157 -0.42 -5.46 -5.24
N ASP A 158 0.42 -5.60 -6.23
CA ASP A 158 1.83 -5.89 -6.24
C ASP A 158 2.66 -4.67 -6.64
N ILE A 159 3.64 -4.31 -5.83
CA ILE A 159 4.53 -3.17 -6.13
C ILE A 159 5.38 -3.44 -7.38
N SER A 160 5.63 -4.71 -7.71
CA SER A 160 6.34 -5.06 -8.96
C SER A 160 5.52 -4.64 -10.19
N SER A 161 4.20 -4.82 -10.15
CA SER A 161 3.32 -4.33 -11.23
C SER A 161 3.32 -2.80 -11.35
N TYR A 162 3.46 -2.10 -10.24
CA TYR A 162 3.63 -0.65 -10.22
C TYR A 162 4.93 -0.22 -10.89
N ALA A 163 6.04 -0.85 -10.53
CA ALA A 163 7.35 -0.54 -11.12
C ALA A 163 7.40 -0.86 -12.63
N GLU A 164 6.76 -1.95 -13.07
CA GLU A 164 6.59 -2.27 -14.48
C GLU A 164 5.79 -1.19 -15.23
N ALA A 165 4.75 -0.65 -14.61
CA ALA A 165 3.99 0.46 -15.17
C ALA A 165 4.85 1.72 -15.35
N LEU A 166 5.71 2.03 -14.39
CA LEU A 166 6.67 3.13 -14.52
C LEU A 166 7.66 2.89 -15.67
N ARG A 167 8.17 1.67 -15.80
CA ARG A 167 9.07 1.29 -16.91
C ARG A 167 8.38 1.47 -18.27
N GLU A 168 7.15 1.02 -18.42
CA GLU A 168 6.38 1.15 -19.65
C GLU A 168 6.15 2.62 -20.03
N VAL A 169 5.72 3.45 -19.06
CA VAL A 169 5.49 4.89 -19.31
C VAL A 169 6.81 5.63 -19.63
N SER A 170 7.87 5.34 -18.90
CA SER A 170 9.19 5.91 -19.16
C SER A 170 9.71 5.56 -20.56
N SER A 171 9.58 4.29 -20.93
CA SER A 171 9.94 3.82 -22.28
C SER A 171 9.12 4.49 -23.38
N SER A 172 7.82 4.63 -23.17
CA SER A 172 6.92 5.29 -24.15
C SER A 172 7.23 6.78 -24.33
N LYS A 173 7.80 7.43 -23.32
CA LYS A 173 8.26 8.82 -23.38
C LYS A 173 9.66 8.97 -23.99
N GLY A 174 10.34 7.88 -24.28
CA GLY A 174 11.72 7.91 -24.78
C GLY A 174 12.75 8.36 -23.73
N GLU A 175 12.47 8.21 -22.46
CA GLU A 175 13.40 8.52 -21.37
C GLU A 175 14.59 7.55 -21.41
N ILE A 176 15.78 8.04 -21.02
CA ILE A 176 16.99 7.21 -20.99
C ILE A 176 16.80 6.12 -19.92
N PRO A 177 16.85 4.84 -20.30
CA PRO A 177 16.66 3.76 -19.34
C PRO A 177 17.86 3.62 -18.41
N SER A 178 17.59 3.30 -17.17
CA SER A 178 18.58 2.90 -16.19
C SER A 178 18.64 1.36 -16.09
N ARG A 179 19.08 0.84 -14.98
CA ARG A 179 19.26 -0.58 -14.70
C ARG A 179 18.01 -1.41 -15.07
N LYS A 180 18.18 -2.45 -15.89
CA LYS A 180 17.13 -3.35 -16.42
C LYS A 180 15.95 -2.61 -17.12
N GLY A 181 16.20 -1.42 -17.67
CA GLY A 181 15.19 -0.66 -18.40
C GLY A 181 14.23 0.15 -17.53
N TYR A 182 14.40 0.15 -16.22
CA TYR A 182 13.61 1.00 -15.33
C TYR A 182 14.05 2.47 -15.43
N PRO A 183 13.14 3.43 -15.12
CA PRO A 183 13.51 4.83 -15.11
C PRO A 183 14.56 5.13 -14.03
N GLY A 184 15.44 6.08 -14.28
CA GLY A 184 16.45 6.49 -13.31
C GLY A 184 15.91 7.02 -11.99
N TYR A 185 14.65 7.46 -11.99
CA TYR A 185 13.94 7.95 -10.81
C TYR A 185 13.14 6.86 -10.04
N LEU A 186 13.32 5.56 -10.36
CA LEU A 186 12.57 4.49 -9.69
C LEU A 186 12.72 4.55 -8.16
N TYR A 187 13.95 4.79 -7.67
CA TYR A 187 14.21 4.91 -6.23
C TYR A 187 13.41 6.05 -5.59
N SER A 188 13.53 7.25 -6.14
CA SER A 188 12.83 8.43 -5.60
C SER A 188 11.31 8.32 -5.72
N ASP A 189 10.82 7.63 -6.75
CA ASP A 189 9.40 7.39 -6.93
C ASP A 189 8.86 6.41 -5.87
N LEU A 190 9.52 5.25 -5.66
CA LEU A 190 9.17 4.32 -4.59
C LEU A 190 9.30 4.97 -3.21
N ALA A 191 10.37 5.74 -2.97
CA ALA A 191 10.55 6.48 -1.73
C ALA A 191 9.40 7.47 -1.50
N SER A 192 8.91 8.14 -2.55
CA SER A 192 7.77 9.06 -2.44
C SER A 192 6.48 8.39 -1.96
N LEU A 193 6.30 7.10 -2.24
CA LEU A 193 5.19 6.30 -1.72
C LEU A 193 5.46 5.85 -0.27
N TYR A 194 6.60 5.23 -0.04
CA TYR A 194 6.90 4.59 1.24
C TYR A 194 7.11 5.59 2.37
N GLU A 195 7.68 6.75 2.09
CA GLU A 195 7.90 7.81 3.08
C GLU A 195 6.62 8.58 3.49
N ARG A 196 5.48 8.20 2.92
CA ARG A 196 4.15 8.65 3.39
C ARG A 196 3.68 7.87 4.63
N ALA A 197 4.33 6.77 4.98
CA ALA A 197 4.09 6.09 6.26
C ALA A 197 4.64 6.93 7.41
N GLY A 198 3.91 7.02 8.51
CA GLY A 198 4.40 7.70 9.70
C GLY A 198 3.33 8.09 10.69
N MET A 199 3.81 8.64 11.79
CA MET A 199 3.04 9.38 12.78
C MET A 199 3.51 10.84 12.74
N VAL A 200 2.57 11.76 12.89
CA VAL A 200 2.85 13.21 12.84
C VAL A 200 2.59 13.82 14.19
N LYS A 201 3.54 14.63 14.68
CA LYS A 201 3.42 15.36 15.96
C LYS A 201 2.11 16.15 16.03
N GLY A 202 1.39 15.99 17.11
CA GLY A 202 0.10 16.66 17.33
C GLY A 202 -1.09 16.01 16.60
N LYS A 203 -0.88 14.90 15.89
CA LYS A 203 -1.94 14.07 15.32
C LYS A 203 -2.01 12.73 16.06
N LYS A 204 -3.21 12.24 16.30
CA LYS A 204 -3.40 10.95 16.98
C LYS A 204 -3.32 9.76 16.01
N GLY A 205 -3.68 9.97 14.75
CA GLY A 205 -3.70 8.92 13.73
C GLY A 205 -2.31 8.54 13.21
N SER A 206 -2.25 7.44 12.51
CA SER A 206 -1.02 6.92 11.89
C SER A 206 -1.29 6.28 10.54
N VAL A 207 -0.31 6.33 9.65
CA VAL A 207 -0.27 5.57 8.40
C VAL A 207 0.83 4.55 8.49
N THR A 208 0.46 3.27 8.49
CA THR A 208 1.38 2.12 8.49
C THR A 208 1.26 1.42 7.14
N GLN A 209 2.37 0.97 6.56
CA GLN A 209 2.37 0.37 5.23
C GLN A 209 2.95 -1.03 5.22
N ILE A 210 2.29 -1.93 4.48
CA ILE A 210 2.81 -3.24 4.07
C ILE A 210 2.83 -3.26 2.53
N PRO A 211 3.90 -2.78 1.91
CA PRO A 211 4.09 -2.99 0.47
C PRO A 211 4.54 -4.41 0.22
N ILE A 212 3.85 -5.11 -0.67
CA ILE A 212 4.17 -6.48 -1.09
C ILE A 212 4.69 -6.41 -2.53
N LEU A 213 5.82 -7.01 -2.76
CA LEU A 213 6.44 -7.11 -4.08
C LEU A 213 6.80 -8.55 -4.42
N THR A 214 6.73 -8.89 -5.69
CA THR A 214 7.23 -10.16 -6.22
C THR A 214 8.62 -9.96 -6.79
N MET A 215 9.57 -10.82 -6.40
CA MET A 215 10.93 -10.77 -6.93
C MET A 215 10.99 -11.48 -8.29
N PRO A 216 11.28 -10.77 -9.39
CA PRO A 216 11.44 -11.41 -10.69
C PRO A 216 12.60 -12.43 -10.66
N ASN A 217 12.33 -13.67 -11.09
CA ASN A 217 13.29 -14.80 -11.06
C ASN A 217 13.87 -15.11 -9.67
N ASP A 218 13.14 -14.78 -8.60
CA ASP A 218 13.61 -14.91 -7.21
C ASP A 218 14.92 -14.15 -6.91
N ASP A 219 15.22 -13.14 -7.74
CA ASP A 219 16.45 -12.35 -7.67
C ASP A 219 16.27 -11.13 -6.75
N ILE A 220 16.76 -11.21 -5.53
CA ILE A 220 16.74 -10.11 -4.57
C ILE A 220 17.59 -8.91 -5.02
N THR A 221 18.53 -9.12 -5.95
CA THR A 221 19.35 -8.04 -6.52
C THR A 221 18.69 -7.32 -7.69
N HIS A 222 17.49 -7.76 -8.08
CA HIS A 222 16.68 -7.07 -9.07
C HIS A 222 16.34 -5.64 -8.60
N PRO A 223 16.27 -4.62 -9.49
CA PRO A 223 16.06 -3.22 -9.08
C PRO A 223 14.89 -2.99 -8.14
N ILE A 224 13.78 -3.71 -8.29
CA ILE A 224 12.59 -3.51 -7.46
C ILE A 224 12.85 -3.91 -6.00
N PRO A 225 13.22 -5.16 -5.66
CA PRO A 225 13.53 -5.51 -4.27
C PRO A 225 14.79 -4.80 -3.75
N ASP A 226 15.81 -4.63 -4.58
CA ASP A 226 17.05 -3.98 -4.20
C ASP A 226 16.81 -2.53 -3.73
N LEU A 227 16.13 -1.71 -4.54
CA LEU A 227 15.83 -0.33 -4.19
C LEU A 227 14.82 -0.23 -3.03
N THR A 228 13.84 -1.12 -2.97
CA THR A 228 12.89 -1.17 -1.84
C THR A 228 13.61 -1.46 -0.52
N GLY A 229 14.62 -2.33 -0.54
CA GLY A 229 15.43 -2.66 0.64
C GLY A 229 16.25 -1.48 1.18
N TYR A 230 16.55 -0.49 0.35
CA TYR A 230 17.28 0.72 0.75
C TYR A 230 16.37 1.84 1.31
N ILE A 231 15.07 1.76 1.12
CA ILE A 231 14.10 2.75 1.60
C ILE A 231 13.55 2.35 2.98
#